data_eb522df705a2ae12e4b5bc754a8eee6e
#
_entry.id   eb522df705a2ae12e4b5bc754a8eee6e
#
_cell.length_a   1.000
_cell.length_b   1.000
_cell.length_c   1.000
_cell.angle_alpha   90.00
_cell.angle_beta   90.00
_cell.angle_gamma   90.00
#
_symmetry.space_group_name_H-M   'P 1'
#
loop_
_entity.id
_entity.type
_entity.pdbx_description
1 polymer ?
#
loop_
_entity_poly.entity_id
_entity_poly.type
_entity_poly.pdbx_seq_one_letter_code
_entity_poly.pdbx_strand_id
1 'polypeptide(L)'
;MSYRDIVVHLTLDPRNAARIQLAIGLARRFGARVSGLYTVPPPNVPYYMGEYIPTELIQKQMDEAQKASVSAHTEFMSTCAGAGIEHRWLSSELAPVEALRLTVRASDIAIVGQPDPNPADPSSIPYGTDVLPHELALQAGRPVLAVPHNGPVAEIGRRILVAWNGKREATRALHDAMPLLRSAETVHLVTVGPERKGRTMLAEVTEHMQRHGLRLETAIVDPAGQKVGTALMAEAQKRQADLVVMGAFGHSRLREMVFGGVTETILSSMSLPVLLSN
;
A
#
# COMPACT_ATOMS: atom_id res chain seq x y z
N MET A 1 -20.12 5.25 0.56
CA MET A 1 -19.44 4.20 -0.23
C MET A 1 -18.71 3.28 0.74
N SER A 2 -18.56 2.00 0.43
CA SER A 2 -17.81 1.00 1.21
C SER A 2 -16.91 0.26 0.26
N TYR A 3 -15.82 -0.34 0.74
CA TYR A 3 -15.03 -1.27 -0.07
C TYR A 3 -15.84 -2.53 -0.30
N ARG A 4 -15.90 -3.03 -1.53
CA ARG A 4 -16.58 -4.26 -1.94
C ARG A 4 -15.66 -5.26 -2.61
N ASP A 5 -14.62 -4.77 -3.26
CA ASP A 5 -13.61 -5.57 -3.93
C ASP A 5 -12.21 -5.14 -3.48
N ILE A 6 -11.49 -6.05 -2.84
CA ILE A 6 -10.12 -5.86 -2.35
C ILE A 6 -9.21 -6.75 -3.16
N VAL A 7 -8.15 -6.22 -3.76
CA VAL A 7 -7.10 -7.03 -4.37
C VAL A 7 -5.89 -7.07 -3.45
N VAL A 8 -5.34 -8.26 -3.21
CA VAL A 8 -4.09 -8.45 -2.45
C VAL A 8 -3.03 -9.07 -3.37
N HIS A 9 -1.87 -8.43 -3.42
CA HIS A 9 -0.70 -8.97 -4.11
C HIS A 9 -0.07 -10.08 -3.27
N LEU A 10 -0.03 -11.25 -3.84
CA LEU A 10 0.53 -12.46 -3.23
C LEU A 10 1.95 -12.69 -3.74
N THR A 11 2.84 -13.00 -2.83
CA THR A 11 4.25 -13.29 -3.09
C THR A 11 4.69 -14.42 -2.17
N LEU A 12 5.94 -14.84 -2.28
CA LEU A 12 6.52 -15.83 -1.35
C LEU A 12 7.28 -15.20 -0.18
N ASP A 13 7.25 -13.88 -0.04
CA ASP A 13 7.91 -13.22 1.08
C ASP A 13 7.23 -13.57 2.43
N PRO A 14 7.97 -13.52 3.54
CA PRO A 14 7.45 -13.90 4.87
C PRO A 14 6.24 -13.07 5.33
N ARG A 15 5.98 -11.92 4.69
CA ARG A 15 4.86 -11.03 5.03
C ARG A 15 3.58 -11.32 4.24
N ASN A 16 3.60 -12.31 3.34
CA ASN A 16 2.41 -12.71 2.58
C ASN A 16 1.23 -13.04 3.50
N ALA A 17 1.46 -13.84 4.52
CA ALA A 17 0.43 -14.20 5.50
C ALA A 17 -0.17 -12.94 6.19
N ALA A 18 0.65 -11.96 6.56
CA ALA A 18 0.17 -10.72 7.18
C ALA A 18 -0.71 -9.90 6.22
N ARG A 19 -0.35 -9.83 4.93
CA ARG A 19 -1.19 -9.17 3.90
C ARG A 19 -2.53 -9.86 3.70
N ILE A 20 -2.55 -11.20 3.67
CA ILE A 20 -3.78 -11.99 3.57
C ILE A 20 -4.66 -11.73 4.81
N GLN A 21 -4.12 -11.77 6.00
CA GLN A 21 -4.87 -11.52 7.24
C GLN A 21 -5.46 -10.10 7.28
N LEU A 22 -4.69 -9.11 6.85
CA LEU A 22 -5.16 -7.73 6.73
C LEU A 22 -6.32 -7.61 5.73
N ALA A 23 -6.20 -8.25 4.57
CA ALA A 23 -7.27 -8.29 3.57
C ALA A 23 -8.55 -8.94 4.12
N ILE A 24 -8.41 -10.05 4.86
CA ILE A 24 -9.51 -10.74 5.54
C ILE A 24 -10.19 -9.83 6.57
N GLY A 25 -9.40 -9.13 7.38
CA GLY A 25 -9.93 -8.19 8.38
C GLY A 25 -10.76 -7.08 7.74
N LEU A 26 -10.26 -6.49 6.67
CA LEU A 26 -11.00 -5.49 5.89
C LEU A 26 -12.25 -6.08 5.22
N ALA A 27 -12.14 -7.29 4.64
CA ALA A 27 -13.26 -7.97 4.01
C ALA A 27 -14.40 -8.24 5.00
N ARG A 28 -14.09 -8.72 6.21
CA ARG A 28 -15.08 -8.91 7.28
C ARG A 28 -15.75 -7.60 7.69
N ARG A 29 -14.95 -6.53 7.85
CA ARG A 29 -15.43 -5.21 8.27
C ARG A 29 -16.39 -4.59 7.25
N PHE A 30 -16.15 -4.79 5.96
CA PHE A 30 -16.88 -4.12 4.89
C PHE A 30 -17.83 -5.03 4.09
N GLY A 31 -17.82 -6.33 4.35
CA GLY A 31 -18.54 -7.31 3.54
C GLY A 31 -18.00 -7.35 2.11
N ALA A 32 -16.67 -7.35 1.97
CA ALA A 32 -15.99 -7.31 0.68
C ALA A 32 -15.50 -8.67 0.25
N ARG A 33 -15.34 -8.85 -1.07
CA ARG A 33 -14.63 -9.98 -1.66
C ARG A 33 -13.13 -9.69 -1.70
N VAL A 34 -12.30 -10.71 -1.45
CA VAL A 34 -10.84 -10.64 -1.60
C VAL A 34 -10.40 -11.36 -2.85
N SER A 35 -9.69 -10.67 -3.72
CA SER A 35 -9.03 -11.24 -4.90
C SER A 35 -7.53 -11.36 -4.64
N GLY A 36 -7.02 -12.59 -4.52
CA GLY A 36 -5.58 -12.84 -4.41
C GLY A 36 -4.94 -12.85 -5.80
N LEU A 37 -4.08 -11.90 -6.11
CA LEU A 37 -3.35 -11.84 -7.37
C LEU A 37 -1.93 -12.34 -7.16
N TYR A 38 -1.57 -13.41 -7.84
CA TYR A 38 -0.22 -13.94 -7.93
C TYR A 38 0.30 -13.79 -9.36
N THR A 39 1.56 -13.39 -9.50
CA THR A 39 2.18 -13.21 -10.81
C THR A 39 3.33 -14.20 -11.01
N VAL A 40 3.36 -14.82 -12.17
CA VAL A 40 4.43 -15.72 -12.62
C VAL A 40 5.00 -15.14 -13.91
N PRO A 41 5.83 -14.08 -13.81
CA PRO A 41 6.42 -13.52 -15.01
C PRO A 41 7.32 -14.56 -15.70
N PRO A 42 7.40 -14.54 -17.03
CA PRO A 42 8.30 -15.44 -17.76
C PRO A 42 9.75 -15.23 -17.29
N PRO A 43 10.59 -16.28 -17.34
CA PRO A 43 11.98 -16.18 -16.98
C PRO A 43 12.68 -15.00 -17.70
N ASN A 44 13.31 -14.12 -16.93
CA ASN A 44 14.06 -13.02 -17.52
C ASN A 44 15.40 -13.54 -18.00
N VAL A 45 15.53 -13.73 -19.30
CA VAL A 45 16.78 -14.12 -19.94
C VAL A 45 17.57 -12.84 -20.25
N PRO A 46 18.71 -12.57 -19.59
CA PRO A 46 19.52 -11.37 -19.87
C PRO A 46 20.02 -11.37 -21.30
N TYR A 47 19.59 -10.41 -22.11
CA TYR A 47 19.88 -10.32 -23.55
C TYR A 47 21.37 -10.07 -23.89
N TYR A 48 22.18 -9.65 -22.93
CA TYR A 48 23.61 -9.35 -23.12
C TYR A 48 24.54 -10.53 -22.83
N MET A 49 24.03 -11.65 -22.33
CA MET A 49 24.77 -12.89 -22.28
C MET A 49 24.54 -13.63 -23.59
N GLY A 50 25.35 -13.34 -24.62
CA GLY A 50 25.37 -14.08 -25.88
C GLY A 50 25.79 -15.56 -25.72
N GLU A 51 25.72 -16.08 -24.52
CA GLU A 51 25.96 -17.46 -24.14
C GLU A 51 24.65 -18.25 -24.08
N TYR A 52 24.72 -19.46 -24.57
CA TYR A 52 23.64 -20.45 -24.53
C TYR A 52 23.23 -20.70 -23.06
N ILE A 53 22.03 -20.26 -22.68
CA ILE A 53 21.46 -20.63 -21.39
C ILE A 53 20.96 -22.09 -21.51
N PRO A 54 21.43 -23.00 -20.69
CA PRO A 54 20.98 -24.38 -20.72
C PRO A 54 19.46 -24.46 -20.52
N THR A 55 18.78 -25.16 -21.39
CA THR A 55 17.32 -25.37 -21.34
C THR A 55 16.89 -25.94 -19.98
N GLU A 56 17.75 -26.75 -19.35
CA GLU A 56 17.52 -27.32 -18.01
C GLU A 56 17.43 -26.25 -16.94
N LEU A 57 18.18 -25.15 -17.03
CA LEU A 57 18.11 -24.07 -16.04
C LEU A 57 16.78 -23.29 -16.17
N ILE A 58 16.36 -23.01 -17.41
CA ILE A 58 15.06 -22.39 -17.67
C ILE A 58 13.93 -23.30 -17.14
N GLN A 59 13.98 -24.60 -17.46
CA GLN A 59 12.98 -25.54 -16.98
C GLN A 59 12.94 -25.61 -15.45
N LYS A 60 14.08 -25.66 -14.80
CA LYS A 60 14.16 -25.62 -13.33
C LYS A 60 13.51 -24.37 -12.74
N GLN A 61 13.77 -23.19 -13.29
CA GLN A 61 13.15 -21.94 -12.84
C GLN A 61 11.62 -21.96 -13.04
N MET A 62 11.15 -22.48 -14.16
CA MET A 62 9.70 -22.65 -14.42
C MET A 62 9.04 -23.59 -13.43
N ASP A 63 9.68 -24.73 -13.12
CA ASP A 63 9.18 -25.70 -12.17
C ASP A 63 9.13 -25.14 -10.74
N GLU A 64 10.15 -24.36 -10.35
CA GLU A 64 10.18 -23.66 -9.06
C GLU A 64 9.08 -22.59 -8.96
N ALA A 65 8.90 -21.79 -10.02
CA ALA A 65 7.85 -20.78 -10.08
C ALA A 65 6.46 -21.42 -10.02
N GLN A 66 6.26 -22.57 -10.71
CA GLN A 66 4.99 -23.31 -10.67
C GLN A 66 4.72 -23.86 -9.26
N LYS A 67 5.72 -24.47 -8.59
CA LYS A 67 5.57 -24.95 -7.21
C LYS A 67 5.23 -23.80 -6.26
N ALA A 68 5.88 -22.66 -6.42
CA ALA A 68 5.65 -21.44 -5.66
C ALA A 68 4.19 -20.95 -5.83
N SER A 69 3.71 -20.92 -7.06
CA SER A 69 2.33 -20.55 -7.39
C SER A 69 1.30 -21.49 -6.72
N VAL A 70 1.53 -22.80 -6.77
CA VAL A 70 0.65 -23.79 -6.12
C VAL A 70 0.65 -23.60 -4.59
N SER A 71 1.80 -23.34 -4.00
CA SER A 71 1.91 -23.09 -2.54
C SER A 71 1.14 -21.83 -2.14
N ALA A 72 1.36 -20.72 -2.84
CA ALA A 72 0.67 -19.45 -2.59
C ALA A 72 -0.86 -19.57 -2.79
N HIS A 73 -1.28 -20.31 -3.82
CA HIS A 73 -2.70 -20.59 -4.07
C HIS A 73 -3.32 -21.36 -2.88
N THR A 74 -2.67 -22.44 -2.45
CA THR A 74 -3.16 -23.29 -1.36
C THR A 74 -3.26 -22.49 -0.05
N GLU A 75 -2.24 -21.72 0.30
CA GLU A 75 -2.24 -20.85 1.47
C GLU A 75 -3.38 -19.84 1.43
N PHE A 76 -3.51 -19.10 0.33
CA PHE A 76 -4.55 -18.08 0.17
C PHE A 76 -5.96 -18.66 0.26
N MET A 77 -6.23 -19.72 -0.53
CA MET A 77 -7.56 -20.33 -0.59
C MET A 77 -7.96 -20.94 0.75
N SER A 78 -7.07 -21.68 1.42
CA SER A 78 -7.36 -22.29 2.72
C SER A 78 -7.57 -21.25 3.82
N THR A 79 -6.77 -20.19 3.82
CA THR A 79 -6.86 -19.10 4.81
C THR A 79 -8.15 -18.32 4.64
N CYS A 80 -8.53 -17.96 3.42
CA CYS A 80 -9.77 -17.25 3.14
C CYS A 80 -11.03 -18.10 3.40
N ALA A 81 -11.00 -19.38 2.99
CA ALA A 81 -12.11 -20.32 3.27
C ALA A 81 -12.32 -20.52 4.76
N GLY A 82 -11.23 -20.73 5.53
CA GLY A 82 -11.29 -20.80 6.99
C GLY A 82 -11.80 -19.53 7.67
N ALA A 83 -11.64 -18.39 7.03
CA ALA A 83 -12.15 -17.10 7.48
C ALA A 83 -13.64 -16.86 7.12
N GLY A 84 -14.22 -17.65 6.22
CA GLY A 84 -15.61 -17.54 5.76
C GLY A 84 -15.89 -16.29 4.94
N ILE A 85 -14.89 -15.77 4.22
CA ILE A 85 -15.05 -14.60 3.35
C ILE A 85 -15.19 -15.01 1.89
N GLU A 86 -15.87 -14.18 1.09
CA GLU A 86 -15.87 -14.33 -0.37
C GLU A 86 -14.49 -14.05 -0.93
N HIS A 87 -13.96 -14.98 -1.73
CA HIS A 87 -12.61 -14.84 -2.26
C HIS A 87 -12.47 -15.48 -3.64
N ARG A 88 -11.46 -15.04 -4.39
CA ARG A 88 -11.08 -15.64 -5.69
C ARG A 88 -9.56 -15.55 -5.89
N TRP A 89 -9.03 -16.51 -6.61
CA TRP A 89 -7.66 -16.53 -7.08
C TRP A 89 -7.55 -15.93 -8.48
N LEU A 90 -6.53 -15.11 -8.68
CA LEU A 90 -6.14 -14.57 -9.99
C LEU A 90 -4.67 -14.88 -10.21
N SER A 91 -4.35 -15.35 -11.42
CA SER A 91 -2.98 -15.58 -11.87
C SER A 91 -2.69 -14.77 -13.12
N SER A 92 -1.47 -14.25 -13.25
CA SER A 92 -1.04 -13.47 -14.41
C SER A 92 0.43 -13.75 -14.75
N GLU A 93 0.73 -13.76 -16.04
CA GLU A 93 2.10 -13.86 -16.58
C GLU A 93 2.72 -12.47 -16.80
N LEU A 94 1.96 -11.39 -16.59
CA LEU A 94 2.46 -10.02 -16.68
C LEU A 94 3.37 -9.70 -15.49
N ALA A 95 4.22 -8.68 -15.65
CA ALA A 95 4.96 -8.13 -14.54
C ALA A 95 4.00 -7.65 -13.43
N PRO A 96 4.38 -7.79 -12.13
CA PRO A 96 3.48 -7.54 -11.00
C PRO A 96 2.79 -6.18 -11.02
N VAL A 97 3.52 -5.10 -11.32
CA VAL A 97 2.96 -3.75 -11.39
C VAL A 97 1.91 -3.64 -12.49
N GLU A 98 2.15 -4.26 -13.65
CA GLU A 98 1.22 -4.24 -14.76
C GLU A 98 -0.04 -5.07 -14.48
N ALA A 99 0.12 -6.27 -13.95
CA ALA A 99 -0.98 -7.14 -13.55
C ALA A 99 -1.86 -6.46 -12.49
N LEU A 100 -1.26 -5.87 -11.47
CA LEU A 100 -1.96 -5.11 -10.43
C LEU A 100 -2.66 -3.89 -11.01
N ARG A 101 -1.99 -3.11 -11.86
CA ARG A 101 -2.57 -1.92 -12.49
C ARG A 101 -3.84 -2.24 -13.27
N LEU A 102 -3.90 -3.38 -13.94
CA LEU A 102 -5.09 -3.82 -14.68
C LEU A 102 -6.18 -4.33 -13.72
N THR A 103 -5.81 -5.15 -12.74
CA THR A 103 -6.75 -5.79 -11.82
C THR A 103 -7.40 -4.78 -10.87
N VAL A 104 -6.64 -3.81 -10.39
CA VAL A 104 -7.08 -2.82 -9.39
C VAL A 104 -8.14 -1.87 -9.93
N ARG A 105 -8.21 -1.67 -11.25
CA ARG A 105 -9.24 -0.82 -11.88
C ARG A 105 -10.67 -1.32 -11.61
N ALA A 106 -10.83 -2.62 -11.42
CA ALA A 106 -12.09 -3.26 -11.07
C ALA A 106 -12.17 -3.61 -9.57
N SER A 107 -11.37 -2.93 -8.74
CA SER A 107 -11.36 -3.11 -7.29
C SER A 107 -11.46 -1.75 -6.60
N ASP A 108 -11.71 -1.74 -5.30
CA ASP A 108 -11.80 -0.49 -4.52
C ASP A 108 -10.46 -0.11 -3.89
N ILE A 109 -9.62 -1.11 -3.59
CA ILE A 109 -8.32 -0.92 -2.94
C ILE A 109 -7.37 -2.08 -3.31
N ALA A 110 -6.07 -1.76 -3.47
CA ALA A 110 -5.01 -2.75 -3.58
C ALA A 110 -4.22 -2.84 -2.28
N ILE A 111 -3.85 -4.06 -1.87
CA ILE A 111 -2.95 -4.31 -0.74
C ILE A 111 -1.66 -4.90 -1.30
N VAL A 112 -0.54 -4.22 -1.03
CA VAL A 112 0.80 -4.62 -1.48
C VAL A 112 1.79 -4.58 -0.34
N GLY A 113 2.88 -5.32 -0.42
CA GLY A 113 3.97 -5.27 0.55
C GLY A 113 4.90 -4.08 0.30
N GLN A 114 5.54 -3.58 1.35
CA GLN A 114 6.73 -2.77 1.23
C GLN A 114 7.88 -3.72 0.80
N PRO A 115 8.65 -3.41 -0.25
CA PRO A 115 9.86 -4.15 -0.56
C PRO A 115 10.83 -4.16 0.63
N ASP A 116 11.57 -5.26 0.81
CA ASP A 116 12.62 -5.31 1.82
C ASP A 116 13.73 -4.31 1.46
N PRO A 117 13.99 -3.30 2.30
CA PRO A 117 15.04 -2.32 2.02
C PRO A 117 16.45 -2.91 2.13
N ASN A 118 16.62 -4.06 2.82
CA ASN A 118 17.90 -4.73 3.04
C ASN A 118 17.72 -6.26 2.95
N PRO A 119 17.42 -6.78 1.77
CA PRO A 119 17.26 -8.23 1.62
C PRO A 119 18.58 -8.94 1.96
N ALA A 120 18.49 -10.02 2.73
CA ALA A 120 19.65 -10.81 3.12
C ALA A 120 20.41 -11.38 1.90
N ASP A 121 19.70 -11.69 0.85
CA ASP A 121 20.22 -12.06 -0.47
C ASP A 121 19.42 -11.36 -1.57
N PRO A 122 19.94 -10.26 -2.15
CA PRO A 122 19.28 -9.58 -3.26
C PRO A 122 19.05 -10.46 -4.49
N SER A 123 19.85 -11.52 -4.67
CA SER A 123 19.70 -12.44 -5.80
C SER A 123 18.55 -13.44 -5.60
N SER A 124 18.06 -13.61 -4.37
CA SER A 124 16.92 -14.47 -4.06
C SER A 124 15.57 -13.85 -4.43
N ILE A 125 15.52 -12.54 -4.68
CA ILE A 125 14.31 -11.86 -5.13
C ILE A 125 14.23 -12.03 -6.65
N PRO A 126 13.20 -12.73 -7.16
CA PRO A 126 13.05 -12.85 -8.61
C PRO A 126 12.94 -11.46 -9.25
N TYR A 127 13.71 -11.23 -10.29
CA TYR A 127 13.72 -9.93 -10.98
C TYR A 127 12.31 -9.50 -11.39
N GLY A 128 11.95 -8.25 -11.05
CA GLY A 128 10.67 -7.67 -11.43
C GLY A 128 9.46 -8.13 -10.60
N THR A 129 9.68 -8.81 -9.46
CA THR A 129 8.58 -9.22 -8.56
C THR A 129 8.23 -8.14 -7.54
N ASP A 130 9.11 -7.16 -7.33
CA ASP A 130 8.85 -6.07 -6.42
C ASP A 130 7.81 -5.09 -6.97
N VAL A 131 6.84 -4.77 -6.14
CA VAL A 131 5.88 -3.72 -6.42
C VAL A 131 6.21 -2.52 -5.55
N LEU A 132 6.58 -1.42 -6.18
CA LEU A 132 6.73 -0.16 -5.48
C LEU A 132 5.35 0.47 -5.24
N PRO A 133 4.86 0.54 -3.97
CA PRO A 133 3.50 0.96 -3.67
C PRO A 133 3.14 2.33 -4.26
N HIS A 134 4.11 3.22 -4.29
CA HIS A 134 3.93 4.57 -4.82
C HIS A 134 3.82 4.61 -6.35
N GLU A 135 4.52 3.75 -7.08
CA GLU A 135 4.38 3.64 -8.53
C GLU A 135 3.00 3.09 -8.90
N LEU A 136 2.56 2.07 -8.18
CA LEU A 136 1.22 1.54 -8.37
C LEU A 136 0.16 2.60 -8.09
N ALA A 137 0.27 3.38 -7.00
CA ALA A 137 -0.67 4.45 -6.66
C ALA A 137 -0.78 5.52 -7.76
N LEU A 138 0.31 5.81 -8.47
CA LEU A 138 0.32 6.72 -9.62
C LEU A 138 -0.43 6.19 -10.84
N GLN A 139 -0.46 4.88 -11.03
CA GLN A 139 -0.93 4.24 -12.27
C GLN A 139 -2.29 3.54 -12.11
N ALA A 140 -2.67 3.21 -10.90
CA ALA A 140 -3.84 2.39 -10.61
C ALA A 140 -5.16 3.19 -10.68
N GLY A 141 -5.15 4.48 -10.34
CA GLY A 141 -6.37 5.29 -10.18
C GLY A 141 -7.26 4.87 -9.01
N ARG A 142 -6.71 4.03 -8.12
CA ARG A 142 -7.35 3.51 -6.90
C ARG A 142 -6.36 3.58 -5.74
N PRO A 143 -6.84 3.63 -4.49
CA PRO A 143 -5.96 3.65 -3.33
C PRO A 143 -5.14 2.36 -3.21
N VAL A 144 -3.90 2.53 -2.78
CA VAL A 144 -2.94 1.44 -2.53
C VAL A 144 -2.57 1.44 -1.05
N LEU A 145 -2.84 0.34 -0.37
CA LEU A 145 -2.46 0.11 1.01
C LEU A 145 -1.12 -0.64 1.03
N ALA A 146 -0.06 0.06 1.39
CA ALA A 146 1.26 -0.50 1.60
C ALA A 146 1.35 -1.11 3.00
N VAL A 147 1.76 -2.37 3.08
CA VAL A 147 1.98 -3.11 4.33
C VAL A 147 3.47 -3.09 4.65
N PRO A 148 3.89 -2.68 5.86
CA PRO A 148 5.30 -2.58 6.20
C PRO A 148 5.99 -3.94 6.15
N HIS A 149 7.27 -3.93 5.75
CA HIS A 149 8.12 -5.11 5.72
C HIS A 149 8.31 -5.72 7.11
N ASN A 150 8.35 -4.91 8.15
CA ASN A 150 8.54 -5.31 9.54
C ASN A 150 7.40 -4.83 10.45
N GLY A 151 7.29 -5.45 11.62
CA GLY A 151 6.35 -5.04 12.66
C GLY A 151 4.99 -5.75 12.61
N PRO A 152 4.18 -5.60 13.64
CA PRO A 152 2.86 -6.22 13.72
C PRO A 152 1.89 -5.52 12.76
N VAL A 153 1.12 -6.32 12.02
CA VAL A 153 -0.02 -5.84 11.22
C VAL A 153 -1.21 -6.70 11.58
N ALA A 154 -1.96 -6.30 12.61
CA ALA A 154 -3.14 -7.04 13.03
C ALA A 154 -4.43 -6.40 12.46
N GLU A 155 -4.90 -5.36 13.08
CA GLU A 155 -6.06 -4.59 12.62
C GLU A 155 -5.63 -3.16 12.31
N ILE A 156 -6.25 -2.55 11.32
CA ILE A 156 -5.99 -1.16 10.95
C ILE A 156 -7.25 -0.32 10.95
N GLY A 157 -7.07 0.98 11.05
CA GLY A 157 -8.13 1.95 10.89
C GLY A 157 -8.97 2.16 12.14
N ARG A 158 -8.42 1.89 13.32
CA ARG A 158 -8.99 2.34 14.59
C ARG A 158 -8.54 3.75 14.91
N ARG A 159 -7.24 4.03 14.78
CA ARG A 159 -6.63 5.37 14.95
C ARG A 159 -5.88 5.75 13.68
N ILE A 160 -6.46 6.65 12.93
CA ILE A 160 -5.96 7.01 11.60
C ILE A 160 -5.31 8.38 11.65
N LEU A 161 -4.08 8.49 11.16
CA LEU A 161 -3.48 9.78 10.85
C LEU A 161 -3.65 10.08 9.37
N VAL A 162 -4.29 11.20 9.05
CA VAL A 162 -4.43 11.71 7.68
C VAL A 162 -3.44 12.87 7.50
N ALA A 163 -2.46 12.68 6.62
CA ALA A 163 -1.50 13.72 6.27
C ALA A 163 -2.12 14.68 5.25
N TRP A 164 -2.27 15.94 5.62
CA TRP A 164 -2.92 16.96 4.82
C TRP A 164 -1.97 18.08 4.42
N ASN A 165 -1.91 18.38 3.14
CA ASN A 165 -1.12 19.48 2.60
C ASN A 165 -1.90 20.43 1.66
N GLY A 166 -3.23 20.26 1.58
CA GLY A 166 -4.12 21.07 0.74
C GLY A 166 -3.99 20.80 -0.76
N LYS A 167 -3.30 19.75 -1.19
CA LYS A 167 -3.12 19.42 -2.59
C LYS A 167 -4.09 18.33 -3.05
N ARG A 168 -4.21 18.19 -4.38
CA ARG A 168 -5.11 17.24 -5.05
C ARG A 168 -4.95 15.81 -4.53
N GLU A 169 -3.72 15.36 -4.38
CA GLU A 169 -3.40 13.98 -3.97
C GLU A 169 -3.84 13.71 -2.52
N ALA A 170 -3.65 14.69 -1.62
CA ALA A 170 -4.14 14.59 -0.24
C ALA A 170 -5.68 14.58 -0.20
N THR A 171 -6.33 15.41 -1.03
CA THR A 171 -7.79 15.41 -1.18
C THR A 171 -8.27 14.04 -1.66
N ARG A 172 -7.61 13.48 -2.66
CA ARG A 172 -7.94 12.15 -3.18
C ARG A 172 -7.79 11.08 -2.10
N ALA A 173 -6.66 11.05 -1.39
CA ALA A 173 -6.39 10.09 -0.34
C ALA A 173 -7.43 10.16 0.81
N LEU A 174 -7.80 11.37 1.23
CA LEU A 174 -8.82 11.60 2.23
C LEU A 174 -10.17 10.98 1.82
N HIS A 175 -10.60 11.21 0.57
CA HIS A 175 -11.87 10.69 0.06
C HIS A 175 -11.84 9.17 -0.19
N ASP A 176 -10.75 8.64 -0.70
CA ASP A 176 -10.58 7.21 -0.92
C ASP A 176 -10.54 6.43 0.41
N ALA A 177 -10.07 7.05 1.49
CA ALA A 177 -10.06 6.47 2.83
C ALA A 177 -11.40 6.58 3.58
N MET A 178 -12.42 7.25 3.04
CA MET A 178 -13.70 7.50 3.73
C MET A 178 -14.34 6.26 4.35
N PRO A 179 -14.30 5.06 3.76
CA PRO A 179 -14.85 3.86 4.41
C PRO A 179 -14.14 3.55 5.73
N LEU A 180 -12.81 3.69 5.78
CA LEU A 180 -12.00 3.49 6.99
C LEU A 180 -12.24 4.62 8.01
N LEU A 181 -12.21 5.87 7.56
CA LEU A 181 -12.38 7.04 8.42
C LEU A 181 -13.72 7.05 9.16
N ARG A 182 -14.80 6.63 8.50
CA ARG A 182 -16.15 6.56 9.12
C ARG A 182 -16.27 5.51 10.19
N SER A 183 -15.44 4.49 10.18
CA SER A 183 -15.47 3.40 11.15
C SER A 183 -14.31 3.48 12.16
N ALA A 184 -13.48 4.54 12.06
CA ALA A 184 -12.38 4.79 12.98
C ALA A 184 -12.89 5.27 14.36
N GLU A 185 -12.16 4.92 15.42
CA GLU A 185 -12.38 5.46 16.76
C GLU A 185 -11.90 6.91 16.84
N THR A 186 -10.74 7.17 16.22
CA THR A 186 -10.12 8.51 16.20
C THR A 186 -9.48 8.76 14.84
N VAL A 187 -9.71 9.97 14.31
CA VAL A 187 -9.08 10.46 13.08
C VAL A 187 -8.32 11.75 13.38
N HIS A 188 -7.01 11.70 13.15
CA HIS A 188 -6.13 12.86 13.30
C HIS A 188 -5.81 13.44 11.93
N LEU A 189 -6.28 14.64 11.65
CA LEU A 189 -5.95 15.38 10.44
C LEU A 189 -4.73 16.26 10.73
N VAL A 190 -3.59 15.91 10.14
CA VAL A 190 -2.28 16.49 10.48
C VAL A 190 -1.67 17.22 9.30
N THR A 191 -1.21 18.43 9.53
CA THR A 191 -0.39 19.20 8.60
C THR A 191 1.00 19.45 9.20
N VAL A 192 2.04 19.42 8.37
CA VAL A 192 3.41 19.74 8.80
C VAL A 192 3.82 21.06 8.16
N GLY A 193 4.26 22.00 8.98
CA GLY A 193 4.72 23.30 8.52
C GLY A 193 4.34 24.48 9.43
N PRO A 194 4.48 25.71 8.96
CA PRO A 194 4.20 26.91 9.75
C PRO A 194 2.74 26.96 10.22
N GLU A 195 2.53 27.30 11.49
CA GLU A 195 1.24 27.26 12.18
C GLU A 195 0.15 28.07 11.45
N ARG A 196 0.46 29.31 11.06
CA ARG A 196 -0.52 30.19 10.38
C ARG A 196 -1.06 29.57 9.08
N LYS A 197 -0.17 28.99 8.27
CA LYS A 197 -0.56 28.32 7.02
C LYS A 197 -1.36 27.04 7.29
N GLY A 198 -0.93 26.28 8.30
CA GLY A 198 -1.61 25.04 8.71
C GLY A 198 -3.04 25.28 9.17
N ARG A 199 -3.29 26.30 9.98
CA ARG A 199 -4.65 26.65 10.46
C ARG A 199 -5.61 26.90 9.29
N THR A 200 -5.21 27.73 8.33
CA THR A 200 -6.04 28.01 7.16
C THR A 200 -6.35 26.75 6.34
N MET A 201 -5.33 25.89 6.13
CA MET A 201 -5.49 24.67 5.35
C MET A 201 -6.39 23.65 6.03
N LEU A 202 -6.40 23.58 7.37
CA LEU A 202 -7.18 22.61 8.12
C LEU A 202 -8.63 23.04 8.33
N ALA A 203 -8.93 24.35 8.42
CA ALA A 203 -10.26 24.83 8.77
C ALA A 203 -11.34 24.36 7.80
N GLU A 204 -11.17 24.61 6.50
CA GLU A 204 -12.16 24.27 5.47
C GLU A 204 -12.36 22.76 5.32
N VAL A 205 -11.27 21.99 5.31
CA VAL A 205 -11.36 20.52 5.17
C VAL A 205 -11.96 19.87 6.40
N THR A 206 -11.70 20.41 7.59
CA THR A 206 -12.30 19.95 8.84
C THR A 206 -13.81 20.13 8.81
N GLU A 207 -14.28 21.32 8.47
CA GLU A 207 -15.72 21.60 8.34
C GLU A 207 -16.37 20.68 7.30
N HIS A 208 -15.72 20.50 6.13
CA HIS A 208 -16.19 19.60 5.10
C HIS A 208 -16.33 18.16 5.61
N MET A 209 -15.32 17.62 6.29
CA MET A 209 -15.35 16.26 6.82
C MET A 209 -16.36 16.08 7.96
N GLN A 210 -16.57 17.11 8.79
CA GLN A 210 -17.61 17.10 9.82
C GLN A 210 -19.02 16.97 9.22
N ARG A 211 -19.28 17.61 8.07
CA ARG A 211 -20.55 17.44 7.33
C ARG A 211 -20.72 16.00 6.80
N HIS A 212 -19.62 15.26 6.60
CA HIS A 212 -19.66 13.84 6.30
C HIS A 212 -19.77 12.92 7.53
N GLY A 213 -19.96 13.51 8.72
CA GLY A 213 -20.14 12.79 9.98
C GLY A 213 -18.85 12.34 10.65
N LEU A 214 -17.68 12.83 10.19
CA LEU A 214 -16.40 12.50 10.82
C LEU A 214 -16.14 13.39 12.04
N ARG A 215 -15.61 12.79 13.11
CA ARG A 215 -15.01 13.50 14.22
C ARG A 215 -13.51 13.54 14.02
N LEU A 216 -12.95 14.72 13.87
CA LEU A 216 -11.55 14.94 13.56
C LEU A 216 -10.87 15.69 14.70
N GLU A 217 -9.69 15.22 15.06
CA GLU A 217 -8.71 15.99 15.82
C GLU A 217 -7.69 16.58 14.85
N THR A 218 -7.50 17.89 14.87
CA THR A 218 -6.55 18.55 13.98
C THR A 218 -5.25 18.84 14.69
N ALA A 219 -4.13 18.73 13.97
CA ALA A 219 -2.82 19.13 14.49
C ALA A 219 -1.95 19.77 13.42
N ILE A 220 -1.13 20.72 13.88
CA ILE A 220 -0.08 21.34 13.08
C ILE A 220 1.24 20.96 13.75
N VAL A 221 2.10 20.32 12.97
CA VAL A 221 3.40 19.81 13.46
C VAL A 221 4.51 20.68 12.88
N ASP A 222 5.34 21.24 13.77
CA ASP A 222 6.59 21.86 13.37
C ASP A 222 7.61 20.75 13.05
N PRO A 223 8.17 20.70 11.85
CA PRO A 223 9.17 19.70 11.50
C PRO A 223 10.49 19.85 12.28
N ALA A 224 10.71 20.98 12.97
CA ALA A 224 11.91 21.24 13.78
C ALA A 224 13.22 20.92 13.03
N GLY A 225 13.30 21.27 11.75
CA GLY A 225 14.45 20.99 10.89
C GLY A 225 14.53 19.57 10.32
N GLN A 226 13.61 18.67 10.70
CA GLN A 226 13.56 17.31 10.15
C GLN A 226 12.82 17.25 8.81
N LYS A 227 12.99 16.15 8.10
CA LYS A 227 12.17 15.86 6.90
C LYS A 227 10.70 15.73 7.30
N VAL A 228 9.81 16.26 6.47
CA VAL A 228 8.34 16.20 6.69
C VAL A 228 7.85 14.77 6.91
N GLY A 229 8.35 13.80 6.14
CA GLY A 229 7.99 12.39 6.31
C GLY A 229 8.37 11.84 7.69
N THR A 230 9.55 12.20 8.20
CA THR A 230 10.01 11.79 9.54
C THR A 230 9.12 12.40 10.62
N ALA A 231 8.78 13.70 10.51
CA ALA A 231 7.88 14.37 11.46
C ALA A 231 6.47 13.74 11.46
N LEU A 232 5.94 13.36 10.28
CA LEU A 232 4.65 12.67 10.17
C LEU A 232 4.67 11.30 10.83
N MET A 233 5.72 10.50 10.62
CA MET A 233 5.83 9.17 11.25
C MET A 233 6.01 9.26 12.76
N ALA A 234 6.77 10.24 13.25
CA ALA A 234 6.88 10.50 14.70
C ALA A 234 5.53 10.91 15.30
N GLU A 235 4.75 11.76 14.62
CA GLU A 235 3.42 12.15 15.09
C GLU A 235 2.43 10.97 15.03
N ALA A 236 2.53 10.09 14.03
CA ALA A 236 1.73 8.88 13.96
C ALA A 236 2.01 7.95 15.15
N GLN A 237 3.28 7.76 15.49
CA GLN A 237 3.68 6.97 16.66
C GLN A 237 3.19 7.61 17.97
N LYS A 238 3.36 8.91 18.16
CA LYS A 238 2.88 9.66 19.34
C LYS A 238 1.38 9.51 19.55
N ARG A 239 0.60 9.49 18.46
CA ARG A 239 -0.86 9.30 18.47
C ARG A 239 -1.29 7.83 18.47
N GLN A 240 -0.34 6.91 18.50
CA GLN A 240 -0.60 5.47 18.39
C GLN A 240 -1.48 5.13 17.18
N ALA A 241 -1.24 5.80 16.06
CA ALA A 241 -1.96 5.53 14.83
C ALA A 241 -1.61 4.12 14.32
N ASP A 242 -2.61 3.43 13.78
CA ASP A 242 -2.48 2.11 13.18
C ASP A 242 -2.54 2.17 11.64
N LEU A 243 -2.80 3.36 11.11
CA LEU A 243 -2.84 3.65 9.67
C LEU A 243 -2.45 5.10 9.41
N VAL A 244 -1.59 5.32 8.42
CA VAL A 244 -1.37 6.64 7.82
C VAL A 244 -2.08 6.70 6.48
N VAL A 245 -2.80 7.79 6.22
CA VAL A 245 -3.44 8.11 4.93
C VAL A 245 -2.75 9.32 4.34
N MET A 246 -2.24 9.22 3.13
CA MET A 246 -1.53 10.33 2.48
C MET A 246 -1.67 10.31 0.97
N GLY A 247 -1.55 11.49 0.36
CA GLY A 247 -1.38 11.60 -1.09
C GLY A 247 0.03 11.19 -1.52
N ALA A 248 0.13 10.51 -2.64
CA ALA A 248 1.41 10.18 -3.27
C ALA A 248 1.80 11.28 -4.28
N PHE A 249 3.06 11.76 -4.21
CA PHE A 249 3.65 12.70 -5.20
C PHE A 249 2.90 14.02 -5.45
N GLY A 250 2.70 14.82 -4.44
CA GLY A 250 2.07 16.15 -4.55
C GLY A 250 2.93 17.26 -5.21
N HIS A 251 4.04 16.94 -5.87
CA HIS A 251 4.85 17.87 -6.66
C HIS A 251 4.83 17.49 -8.14
N SER A 252 4.63 18.47 -9.03
CA SER A 252 4.55 18.27 -10.47
C SER A 252 5.80 17.52 -10.99
N ARG A 253 5.57 16.46 -11.78
CA ARG A 253 6.58 15.63 -12.45
C ARG A 253 7.56 16.41 -13.36
N LEU A 254 7.34 17.70 -13.61
CA LEU A 254 8.07 18.50 -14.57
C LEU A 254 9.31 19.24 -14.04
N ARG A 255 9.54 19.20 -12.72
CA ARG A 255 10.73 19.80 -12.13
C ARG A 255 11.44 18.76 -11.27
N GLU A 256 12.49 18.21 -11.85
CA GLU A 256 13.48 17.33 -11.24
C GLU A 256 13.00 15.88 -11.01
N MET A 257 13.76 14.93 -11.54
CA MET A 257 13.78 13.51 -11.17
C MET A 257 14.18 13.30 -9.68
N VAL A 258 13.68 14.13 -8.79
CA VAL A 258 13.82 13.94 -7.37
C VAL A 258 12.50 13.32 -6.89
N PHE A 259 12.53 12.03 -6.70
CA PHE A 259 11.46 11.27 -6.06
C PHE A 259 10.99 12.02 -4.81
N GLY A 260 9.70 12.29 -4.70
CA GLY A 260 9.14 13.20 -3.68
C GLY A 260 9.54 12.78 -2.28
N GLY A 261 10.40 13.57 -1.65
CA GLY A 261 11.08 13.22 -0.40
C GLY A 261 10.17 12.80 0.76
N VAL A 262 8.89 13.18 0.77
CA VAL A 262 7.94 12.76 1.82
C VAL A 262 7.47 11.32 1.59
N THR A 263 7.01 10.98 0.39
CA THR A 263 6.52 9.64 0.07
C THR A 263 7.63 8.60 0.22
N GLU A 264 8.81 8.89 -0.32
CA GLU A 264 9.97 8.02 -0.20
C GLU A 264 10.42 7.86 1.26
N THR A 265 10.53 8.97 2.02
CA THR A 265 10.91 8.92 3.44
C THR A 265 9.94 8.06 4.24
N ILE A 266 8.63 8.18 4.01
CA ILE A 266 7.63 7.38 4.71
C ILE A 266 7.73 5.92 4.30
N LEU A 267 7.74 5.62 3.01
CA LEU A 267 7.76 4.24 2.53
C LEU A 267 9.05 3.49 2.84
N SER A 268 10.19 4.18 2.97
CA SER A 268 11.44 3.55 3.39
C SER A 268 11.54 3.28 4.90
N SER A 269 10.79 4.02 5.73
CA SER A 269 10.88 3.95 7.20
C SER A 269 9.57 3.56 7.87
N MET A 270 8.55 3.18 7.12
CA MET A 270 7.24 2.85 7.67
C MET A 270 7.29 1.62 8.58
N SER A 271 6.66 1.74 9.74
CA SER A 271 6.46 0.66 10.72
C SER A 271 4.99 0.30 10.92
N LEU A 272 4.10 1.00 10.22
CA LEU A 272 2.66 0.78 10.19
C LEU A 272 2.14 0.96 8.76
N PRO A 273 0.98 0.38 8.41
CA PRO A 273 0.42 0.50 7.06
C PRO A 273 0.18 1.94 6.62
N VAL A 274 0.39 2.17 5.33
CA VAL A 274 0.22 3.48 4.68
C VAL A 274 -0.72 3.35 3.49
N LEU A 275 -1.82 4.10 3.49
CA LEU A 275 -2.73 4.20 2.35
C LEU A 275 -2.33 5.40 1.50
N LEU A 276 -2.07 5.12 0.23
CA LEU A 276 -1.61 6.06 -0.79
C LEU A 276 -2.67 6.27 -1.86
N SER A 277 -2.88 7.53 -2.28
CA SER A 277 -3.69 7.85 -3.47
C SER A 277 -3.05 8.99 -4.27
N ASN A 278 -3.36 9.04 -5.58
CA ASN A 278 -2.89 10.10 -6.47
C ASN A 278 -3.99 10.62 -7.42
#